data_1174c8b042b5d45ddd3cb38a05269c60
#
_entry.id   1174c8b042b5d45ddd3cb38a05269c60
#
_cell.length_a   1.000
_cell.length_b   1.000
_cell.length_c   1.000
_cell.angle_alpha   90.00
_cell.angle_beta   90.00
_cell.angle_gamma   90.00
#
_symmetry.space_group_name_H-M   'P 1'
#
loop_
_entity.id
_entity.type
_entity.pdbx_description
1 polymer ?
#
loop_
_entity_poly.entity_id
_entity_poly.type
_entity_poly.pdbx_seq_one_letter_code
_entity_poly.pdbx_strand_id
1 'polypeptide(L)'
;ENFNRPYLARSIQDFWRRWHLSLSSWIRDYLYIPFGGNRGSQWMIYRNLFLTMAIAGLWHGGDSWNFLLWGAAHGVALCVARIWSGAGWFSMPRALSNVLTLLFVALAWTLFRAPDFATALTMYAGQFGLYAFAMGDALAATVRPTHGIAAALGVFCVIAPVYQQRFEARFSQNTLFCLLGSLWPVLGFLLSFALIASRETVPFLYFQF
;
A
#
# COMPACT_ATOMS: atom_id res chain seq x y z
N GLU A 1 -9.00 -14.08 1.78
CA GLU A 1 -7.82 -13.29 1.35
C GLU A 1 -8.14 -11.81 1.49
N ASN A 2 -7.28 -11.05 2.19
CA ASN A 2 -7.50 -9.62 2.42
C ASN A 2 -6.54 -8.75 1.60
N PHE A 3 -5.44 -9.32 1.13
CA PHE A 3 -4.44 -8.67 0.28
C PHE A 3 -4.11 -9.56 -0.92
N ASN A 4 -4.25 -9.01 -2.14
CA ASN A 4 -3.96 -9.72 -3.38
C ASN A 4 -2.89 -8.98 -4.20
N ARG A 5 -1.62 -9.12 -3.78
CA ARG A 5 -0.45 -8.52 -4.47
C ARG A 5 -0.64 -7.02 -4.78
N PRO A 6 -0.95 -6.18 -3.77
CA PRO A 6 -1.28 -4.77 -4.00
C PRO A 6 -0.12 -3.97 -4.61
N TYR A 7 1.12 -4.36 -4.36
CA TYR A 7 2.30 -3.71 -4.93
C TYR A 7 2.50 -3.97 -6.44
N LEU A 8 1.70 -4.85 -7.04
CA LEU A 8 1.66 -5.04 -8.49
C LEU A 8 0.53 -4.26 -9.16
N ALA A 9 -0.18 -3.41 -8.42
CA ALA A 9 -1.26 -2.60 -8.94
C ALA A 9 -0.76 -1.60 -9.99
N ARG A 10 -1.56 -1.40 -11.04
CA ARG A 10 -1.23 -0.53 -12.18
C ARG A 10 -2.07 0.74 -12.22
N SER A 11 -2.95 0.91 -11.25
CA SER A 11 -3.75 2.11 -11.04
C SER A 11 -4.20 2.16 -9.59
N ILE A 12 -4.62 3.33 -9.13
CA ILE A 12 -5.17 3.45 -7.78
C ILE A 12 -6.46 2.63 -7.60
N GLN A 13 -7.25 2.44 -8.67
CA GLN A 13 -8.42 1.56 -8.65
C GLN A 13 -8.00 0.09 -8.49
N ASP A 14 -6.96 -0.35 -9.21
CA ASP A 14 -6.41 -1.70 -9.10
C ASP A 14 -5.78 -1.92 -7.72
N PHE A 15 -5.13 -0.89 -7.14
CA PHE A 15 -4.60 -0.94 -5.79
C PHE A 15 -5.71 -1.24 -4.76
N TRP A 16 -6.81 -0.50 -4.75
CA TRP A 16 -7.92 -0.72 -3.81
C TRP A 16 -8.68 -2.03 -4.05
N ARG A 17 -8.59 -2.62 -5.23
CA ARG A 17 -9.09 -3.98 -5.52
C ARG A 17 -8.18 -5.10 -5.00
N ARG A 18 -7.02 -4.75 -4.45
CA ARG A 18 -6.00 -5.67 -3.96
C ARG A 18 -5.61 -5.43 -2.51
N TRP A 19 -5.85 -4.23 -2.01
CA TRP A 19 -5.51 -3.76 -0.68
C TRP A 19 -6.73 -3.81 0.23
N HIS A 20 -6.58 -4.47 1.39
CA HIS A 20 -7.57 -4.54 2.47
C HIS A 20 -9.00 -4.81 1.95
N LEU A 21 -9.18 -5.94 1.27
CA LEU A 21 -10.39 -6.26 0.49
C LEU A 21 -11.67 -6.23 1.33
N SER A 22 -11.62 -6.66 2.59
CA SER A 22 -12.76 -6.61 3.51
C SER A 22 -13.21 -5.17 3.78
N LEU A 23 -12.27 -4.26 4.11
CA LEU A 23 -12.56 -2.85 4.33
C LEU A 23 -13.00 -2.16 3.02
N SER A 24 -12.30 -2.41 1.92
CA SER A 24 -12.64 -1.84 0.61
C SER A 24 -14.05 -2.25 0.16
N SER A 25 -14.46 -3.50 0.43
CA SER A 25 -15.82 -3.98 0.15
C SER A 25 -16.83 -3.29 1.06
N TRP A 26 -16.54 -3.19 2.35
CA TRP A 26 -17.41 -2.52 3.31
C TRP A 26 -17.62 -1.04 2.93
N ILE A 27 -16.54 -0.29 2.67
CA ILE A 27 -16.60 1.11 2.22
C ILE A 27 -17.43 1.24 0.94
N ARG A 28 -17.24 0.34 -0.02
CA ARG A 28 -18.02 0.32 -1.26
C ARG A 28 -19.51 0.12 -0.98
N ASP A 29 -19.85 -0.88 -0.18
CA ASP A 29 -21.23 -1.34 0.00
C ASP A 29 -22.02 -0.41 0.92
N TYR A 30 -21.38 0.17 1.94
CA TYR A 30 -22.04 0.99 2.94
C TYR A 30 -21.85 2.50 2.80
N LEU A 31 -20.89 2.96 1.99
CA LEU A 31 -20.70 4.39 1.71
C LEU A 31 -20.89 4.71 0.22
N TYR A 32 -20.10 4.08 -0.66
CA TYR A 32 -20.09 4.44 -2.07
C TYR A 32 -21.42 4.16 -2.77
N ILE A 33 -21.99 2.98 -2.60
CA ILE A 33 -23.27 2.59 -3.22
C ILE A 33 -24.44 3.44 -2.68
N PRO A 34 -24.59 3.65 -1.35
CA PRO A 34 -25.60 4.56 -0.80
C PRO A 34 -25.49 6.01 -1.27
N PHE A 35 -24.27 6.53 -1.50
CA PHE A 35 -24.08 7.86 -2.10
C PHE A 35 -24.50 7.97 -3.56
N GLY A 36 -24.91 6.86 -4.18
CA GLY A 36 -25.33 6.76 -5.57
C GLY A 36 -24.37 5.94 -6.44
N GLY A 37 -23.20 5.59 -5.94
CA GLY A 37 -22.22 4.75 -6.64
C GLY A 37 -21.87 5.30 -8.02
N ASN A 38 -21.98 4.45 -9.05
CA ASN A 38 -21.75 4.80 -10.45
C ASN A 38 -23.00 5.35 -11.18
N ARG A 39 -24.07 5.67 -10.44
CA ARG A 39 -25.33 6.17 -11.03
C ARG A 39 -25.30 7.71 -11.14
N GLY A 40 -25.98 8.22 -12.19
CA GLY A 40 -26.09 9.65 -12.43
C GLY A 40 -24.98 10.22 -13.31
N SER A 41 -24.76 11.53 -13.23
CA SER A 41 -23.76 12.25 -14.02
C SER A 41 -22.32 11.91 -13.59
N GLN A 42 -21.36 12.14 -14.48
CA GLN A 42 -19.93 11.93 -14.16
C GLN A 42 -19.49 12.74 -12.92
N TRP A 43 -20.03 13.96 -12.78
CA TRP A 43 -19.77 14.81 -11.59
C TRP A 43 -20.24 14.13 -10.29
N MET A 44 -21.44 13.54 -10.30
CA MET A 44 -21.95 12.81 -9.14
C MET A 44 -21.05 11.63 -8.77
N ILE A 45 -20.54 10.91 -9.77
CA ILE A 45 -19.63 9.79 -9.56
C ILE A 45 -18.30 10.27 -8.94
N TYR A 46 -17.72 11.37 -9.45
CA TYR A 46 -16.49 11.94 -8.87
C TYR A 46 -16.71 12.39 -7.44
N ARG A 47 -17.81 13.10 -7.18
CA ARG A 47 -18.22 13.48 -5.82
C ARG A 47 -18.32 12.24 -4.91
N ASN A 48 -18.99 11.19 -5.34
CA ASN A 48 -19.19 9.97 -4.54
C ASN A 48 -17.85 9.29 -4.24
N LEU A 49 -16.94 9.18 -5.22
CA LEU A 49 -15.59 8.64 -5.02
C LEU A 49 -14.80 9.47 -4.02
N PHE A 50 -14.78 10.79 -4.20
CA PHE A 50 -14.06 11.71 -3.32
C PHE A 50 -14.58 11.65 -1.89
N LEU A 51 -15.90 11.82 -1.68
CA LEU A 51 -16.51 11.80 -0.35
C LEU A 51 -16.33 10.46 0.35
N THR A 52 -16.48 9.36 -0.38
CA THR A 52 -16.27 8.02 0.18
C THR A 52 -14.87 7.86 0.74
N MET A 53 -13.85 8.29 0.00
CA MET A 53 -12.45 8.19 0.46
C MET A 53 -12.11 9.19 1.56
N ALA A 54 -12.66 10.41 1.50
CA ALA A 54 -12.48 11.41 2.55
C ALA A 54 -13.07 10.94 3.88
N ILE A 55 -14.27 10.36 3.87
CA ILE A 55 -14.92 9.79 5.06
C ILE A 55 -14.14 8.57 5.56
N ALA A 56 -13.67 7.69 4.66
CA ALA A 56 -12.83 6.57 5.03
C ALA A 56 -11.51 7.04 5.69
N GLY A 57 -10.95 8.16 5.24
CA GLY A 57 -9.81 8.79 5.89
C GLY A 57 -10.15 9.26 7.31
N LEU A 58 -11.22 10.01 7.49
CA LEU A 58 -11.68 10.47 8.81
C LEU A 58 -11.96 9.31 9.79
N TRP A 59 -12.43 8.19 9.29
CA TRP A 59 -12.68 6.99 10.10
C TRP A 59 -11.38 6.43 10.72
N HIS A 60 -10.23 6.61 10.07
CA HIS A 60 -8.92 6.17 10.58
C HIS A 60 -8.41 6.99 11.77
N GLY A 61 -8.86 8.24 11.94
CA GLY A 61 -8.48 9.08 13.07
C GLY A 61 -9.08 10.48 12.92
N GLY A 62 -9.88 10.88 13.90
CA GLY A 62 -10.57 12.18 13.91
C GLY A 62 -9.77 13.33 14.52
N ASP A 63 -8.64 13.04 15.14
CA ASP A 63 -7.77 13.98 15.86
C ASP A 63 -6.67 14.61 14.99
N SER A 64 -6.45 14.09 13.79
CA SER A 64 -5.49 14.63 12.82
C SER A 64 -6.10 14.85 11.43
N TRP A 65 -5.93 16.06 10.90
CA TRP A 65 -6.28 16.41 9.52
C TRP A 65 -5.54 15.56 8.48
N ASN A 66 -4.44 14.91 8.86
CA ASN A 66 -3.64 14.07 7.98
C ASN A 66 -4.45 12.90 7.41
N PHE A 67 -5.32 12.28 8.21
CA PHE A 67 -6.17 11.18 7.75
C PHE A 67 -7.21 11.66 6.73
N LEU A 68 -7.81 12.84 6.96
CA LEU A 68 -8.72 13.45 5.97
C LEU A 68 -7.97 13.75 4.66
N LEU A 69 -6.77 14.35 4.75
CA LEU A 69 -5.94 14.66 3.59
C LEU A 69 -5.51 13.40 2.84
N TRP A 70 -5.16 12.33 3.56
CA TRP A 70 -4.86 11.02 2.98
C TRP A 70 -6.06 10.48 2.21
N GLY A 71 -7.25 10.47 2.81
CA GLY A 71 -8.48 10.02 2.17
C GLY A 71 -8.83 10.89 0.94
N ALA A 72 -8.74 12.21 1.08
CA ALA A 72 -8.98 13.16 -0.01
C ALA A 72 -8.00 12.94 -1.18
N ALA A 73 -6.71 12.74 -0.91
CA ALA A 73 -5.71 12.43 -1.94
C ALA A 73 -6.06 11.16 -2.71
N HIS A 74 -6.46 10.09 -2.01
CA HIS A 74 -6.95 8.85 -2.65
C HIS A 74 -8.22 9.08 -3.45
N GLY A 75 -9.17 9.89 -2.95
CA GLY A 75 -10.38 10.28 -3.67
C GLY A 75 -10.08 11.01 -4.97
N VAL A 76 -9.19 12.01 -4.92
CA VAL A 76 -8.72 12.73 -6.13
C VAL A 76 -8.04 11.78 -7.11
N ALA A 77 -7.14 10.92 -6.63
CA ALA A 77 -6.44 9.96 -7.49
C ALA A 77 -7.41 8.97 -8.19
N LEU A 78 -8.47 8.54 -7.50
CA LEU A 78 -9.53 7.73 -8.11
C LEU A 78 -10.30 8.49 -9.19
N CYS A 79 -10.61 9.77 -8.96
CA CYS A 79 -11.24 10.64 -9.96
C CYS A 79 -10.34 10.83 -11.18
N VAL A 80 -9.06 11.13 -10.97
CA VAL A 80 -8.07 11.29 -12.06
C VAL A 80 -7.94 9.99 -12.87
N ALA A 81 -7.81 8.84 -12.21
CA ALA A 81 -7.71 7.55 -12.88
C ALA A 81 -8.97 7.24 -13.72
N ARG A 82 -10.15 7.63 -13.21
CA ARG A 82 -11.41 7.47 -13.95
C ARG A 82 -11.50 8.41 -15.15
N ILE A 83 -11.12 9.69 -15.00
CA ILE A 83 -11.06 10.65 -16.10
C ILE A 83 -10.11 10.15 -17.19
N TRP A 84 -8.90 9.72 -16.78
CA TRP A 84 -7.90 9.18 -17.71
C TRP A 84 -8.44 8.02 -18.55
N SER A 85 -9.07 7.06 -17.87
CA SER A 85 -9.67 5.89 -18.55
C SER A 85 -10.85 6.26 -19.45
N GLY A 86 -11.65 7.24 -19.03
CA GLY A 86 -12.84 7.69 -19.79
C GLY A 86 -12.51 8.58 -20.99
N ALA A 87 -11.43 9.34 -20.93
CA ALA A 87 -10.98 10.22 -22.00
C ALA A 87 -10.32 9.47 -23.18
N GLY A 88 -10.07 8.16 -23.02
CA GLY A 88 -9.41 7.36 -24.05
C GLY A 88 -7.98 7.79 -24.37
N TRP A 89 -7.33 8.48 -23.43
CA TRP A 89 -5.93 8.89 -23.58
C TRP A 89 -5.02 7.66 -23.72
N PHE A 90 -3.75 7.90 -24.03
CA PHE A 90 -2.79 6.81 -24.26
C PHE A 90 -2.72 5.81 -23.09
N SER A 91 -2.52 4.54 -23.41
CA SER A 91 -2.26 3.50 -22.40
C SER A 91 -0.81 3.59 -21.94
N MET A 92 -0.62 3.80 -20.64
CA MET A 92 0.73 3.81 -20.06
C MET A 92 1.35 2.40 -20.10
N PRO A 93 2.67 2.30 -20.36
CA PRO A 93 3.40 1.05 -20.18
C PRO A 93 3.19 0.48 -18.77
N ARG A 94 3.09 -0.84 -18.67
CA ARG A 94 2.76 -1.53 -17.40
C ARG A 94 3.70 -1.17 -16.25
N ALA A 95 4.99 -1.11 -16.53
CA ALA A 95 5.98 -0.76 -15.51
C ALA A 95 5.81 0.68 -15.02
N LEU A 96 5.58 1.62 -15.93
CA LEU A 96 5.38 3.04 -15.58
C LEU A 96 4.10 3.23 -14.75
N SER A 97 2.98 2.61 -15.16
CA SER A 97 1.73 2.67 -14.40
C SER A 97 1.89 2.11 -12.99
N ASN A 98 2.63 1.00 -12.83
CA ASN A 98 2.90 0.40 -11.53
C ASN A 98 3.76 1.33 -10.66
N VAL A 99 4.88 1.84 -11.21
CA VAL A 99 5.77 2.76 -10.48
C VAL A 99 5.02 4.02 -10.03
N LEU A 100 4.25 4.66 -10.91
CA LEU A 100 3.48 5.85 -10.57
C LEU A 100 2.41 5.57 -9.50
N THR A 101 1.76 4.41 -9.58
CA THR A 101 0.77 3.99 -8.57
C THR A 101 1.43 3.79 -7.20
N LEU A 102 2.57 3.09 -7.16
CA LEU A 102 3.29 2.83 -5.91
C LEU A 102 3.90 4.11 -5.33
N LEU A 103 4.44 4.99 -6.18
CA LEU A 103 4.96 6.28 -5.75
C LEU A 103 3.84 7.13 -5.11
N PHE A 104 2.69 7.22 -5.75
CA PHE A 104 1.53 7.91 -5.18
C PHE A 104 1.12 7.30 -3.82
N VAL A 105 1.01 5.98 -3.72
CA VAL A 105 0.63 5.30 -2.48
C VAL A 105 1.65 5.55 -1.39
N ALA A 106 2.96 5.47 -1.70
CA ALA A 106 4.03 5.74 -0.74
C ALA A 106 3.98 7.18 -0.22
N LEU A 107 3.76 8.16 -1.11
CA LEU A 107 3.58 9.56 -0.72
C LEU A 107 2.32 9.73 0.15
N ALA A 108 1.20 9.13 -0.22
CA ALA A 108 -0.02 9.18 0.57
C ALA A 108 0.17 8.56 1.97
N TRP A 109 0.93 7.48 2.09
CA TRP A 109 1.26 6.88 3.39
C TRP A 109 2.10 7.77 4.31
N THR A 110 2.79 8.76 3.78
CA THR A 110 3.47 9.79 4.60
C THR A 110 2.45 10.57 5.44
N LEU A 111 1.33 10.97 4.85
CA LEU A 111 0.23 11.60 5.61
C LEU A 111 -0.33 10.66 6.67
N PHE A 112 -0.52 9.39 6.33
CA PHE A 112 -1.06 8.39 7.25
C PHE A 112 -0.12 8.13 8.44
N ARG A 113 1.20 8.18 8.22
CA ARG A 113 2.21 7.85 9.23
C ARG A 113 2.60 9.03 10.12
N ALA A 114 2.52 10.25 9.61
CA ALA A 114 2.92 11.44 10.33
C ALA A 114 1.91 11.79 11.43
N PRO A 115 2.35 12.10 12.65
CA PRO A 115 1.46 12.46 13.76
C PRO A 115 0.70 13.76 13.51
N ASP A 116 1.31 14.69 12.79
CA ASP A 116 0.74 15.99 12.44
C ASP A 116 1.17 16.46 11.05
N PHE A 117 0.53 17.51 10.54
CA PHE A 117 0.76 18.01 9.20
C PHE A 117 2.16 18.64 9.03
N ALA A 118 2.70 19.29 10.06
CA ALA A 118 4.03 19.88 10.00
C ALA A 118 5.11 18.79 9.87
N THR A 119 4.95 17.69 10.61
CA THR A 119 5.80 16.50 10.48
C THR A 119 5.67 15.87 9.09
N ALA A 120 4.45 15.78 8.53
CA ALA A 120 4.26 15.28 7.17
C ALA A 120 5.01 16.13 6.13
N LEU A 121 4.96 17.46 6.25
CA LEU A 121 5.70 18.37 5.36
C LEU A 121 7.22 18.17 5.49
N THR A 122 7.72 18.00 6.71
CA THR A 122 9.14 17.71 6.94
C THR A 122 9.56 16.38 6.32
N MET A 123 8.72 15.34 6.44
CA MET A 123 8.97 14.05 5.79
C MET A 123 8.95 14.16 4.27
N TYR A 124 8.02 14.93 3.68
CA TYR A 124 8.01 15.19 2.24
C TYR A 124 9.26 15.95 1.81
N ALA A 125 9.67 16.99 2.52
CA ALA A 125 10.90 17.71 2.23
C ALA A 125 12.13 16.79 2.20
N GLY A 126 12.21 15.83 3.13
CA GLY A 126 13.25 14.78 3.12
C GLY A 126 13.12 13.83 1.93
N GLN A 127 11.92 13.36 1.60
CA GLN A 127 11.67 12.46 0.47
C GLN A 127 12.04 13.09 -0.88
N PHE A 128 11.86 14.41 -1.02
CA PHE A 128 12.24 15.15 -2.23
C PHE A 128 13.67 15.72 -2.20
N GLY A 129 14.47 15.35 -1.18
CA GLY A 129 15.88 15.73 -1.09
C GLY A 129 16.11 17.22 -0.79
N LEU A 130 15.11 17.93 -0.24
CA LEU A 130 15.25 19.35 0.13
C LEU A 130 16.18 19.55 1.34
N TYR A 131 16.36 18.54 2.17
CA TYR A 131 17.48 18.44 3.11
C TYR A 131 18.54 17.61 2.44
N ALA A 132 19.79 18.08 2.41
CA ALA A 132 20.90 17.41 1.72
C ALA A 132 20.83 15.87 1.84
N PHE A 133 21.15 15.15 0.75
CA PHE A 133 21.14 13.67 0.72
C PHE A 133 22.20 13.03 1.66
N ALA A 134 22.85 13.80 2.49
CA ALA A 134 23.75 13.29 3.51
C ALA A 134 22.92 12.59 4.59
N MET A 135 23.10 11.28 4.74
CA MET A 135 22.63 10.57 5.92
C MET A 135 23.34 11.17 7.13
N GLY A 136 22.59 11.87 8.01
CA GLY A 136 23.15 12.31 9.26
C GLY A 136 23.66 11.10 10.06
N ASP A 137 24.69 11.29 10.90
CA ASP A 137 25.34 10.21 11.66
C ASP A 137 24.34 9.38 12.48
N ALA A 138 23.30 10.00 13.02
CA ALA A 138 22.23 9.32 13.74
C ALA A 138 21.41 8.36 12.85
N LEU A 139 21.13 8.74 11.61
CA LEU A 139 20.42 7.89 10.64
C LEU A 139 21.34 6.79 10.12
N ALA A 140 22.60 7.11 9.82
CA ALA A 140 23.61 6.14 9.40
C ALA A 140 23.83 5.05 10.47
N ALA A 141 23.83 5.43 11.74
CA ALA A 141 23.92 4.48 12.86
C ALA A 141 22.67 3.59 12.99
N THR A 142 21.51 4.07 12.54
CA THR A 142 20.24 3.34 12.62
C THR A 142 20.05 2.38 11.44
N VAL A 143 20.52 2.74 10.24
CA VAL A 143 20.41 1.91 9.04
C VAL A 143 21.45 0.80 9.07
N ARG A 144 21.00 -0.42 9.38
CA ARG A 144 21.85 -1.62 9.42
C ARG A 144 21.74 -2.38 8.09
N PRO A 145 22.75 -3.18 7.70
CA PRO A 145 22.67 -4.05 6.51
C PRO A 145 21.44 -4.98 6.53
N THR A 146 20.97 -5.36 7.72
CA THR A 146 19.75 -6.15 7.91
C THR A 146 18.50 -5.49 7.33
N HIS A 147 18.42 -4.14 7.31
CA HIS A 147 17.30 -3.43 6.69
C HIS A 147 17.31 -3.57 5.17
N GLY A 148 18.51 -3.56 4.54
CA GLY A 148 18.66 -3.84 3.11
C GLY A 148 18.24 -5.27 2.75
N ILE A 149 18.65 -6.25 3.57
CA ILE A 149 18.23 -7.65 3.41
C ILE A 149 16.72 -7.78 3.56
N ALA A 150 16.13 -7.17 4.58
CA ALA A 150 14.68 -7.19 4.78
C ALA A 150 13.91 -6.56 3.61
N ALA A 151 14.40 -5.43 3.07
CA ALA A 151 13.83 -4.81 1.89
C ALA A 151 13.92 -5.70 0.65
N ALA A 152 15.08 -6.32 0.41
CA ALA A 152 15.29 -7.25 -0.70
C ALA A 152 14.37 -8.48 -0.59
N LEU A 153 14.26 -9.06 0.61
CA LEU A 153 13.33 -10.16 0.88
C LEU A 153 11.87 -9.73 0.67
N GLY A 154 11.49 -8.52 1.10
CA GLY A 154 10.16 -7.96 0.84
C GLY A 154 9.85 -7.86 -0.65
N VAL A 155 10.77 -7.32 -1.44
CA VAL A 155 10.65 -7.26 -2.91
C VAL A 155 10.55 -8.66 -3.51
N PHE A 156 11.39 -9.59 -3.07
CA PHE A 156 11.33 -10.99 -3.50
C PHE A 156 9.96 -11.62 -3.19
N CYS A 157 9.44 -11.46 -1.98
CA CYS A 157 8.12 -11.98 -1.59
C CYS A 157 6.95 -11.40 -2.42
N VAL A 158 7.09 -10.17 -2.92
CA VAL A 158 6.10 -9.57 -3.83
C VAL A 158 6.17 -10.16 -5.23
N ILE A 159 7.38 -10.42 -5.73
CA ILE A 159 7.63 -10.85 -7.11
C ILE A 159 7.55 -12.38 -7.26
N ALA A 160 8.08 -13.13 -6.30
CA ALA A 160 8.16 -14.59 -6.38
C ALA A 160 6.82 -15.28 -6.68
N PRO A 161 5.68 -14.91 -6.08
CA PRO A 161 4.39 -15.52 -6.37
C PRO A 161 3.91 -15.34 -7.82
N VAL A 162 4.44 -14.37 -8.57
CA VAL A 162 4.13 -14.20 -10.00
C VAL A 162 4.66 -15.39 -10.80
N TYR A 163 5.78 -15.93 -10.37
CA TYR A 163 6.46 -17.06 -11.02
C TYR A 163 6.11 -18.40 -10.38
N GLN A 164 5.55 -18.41 -9.19
CA GLN A 164 5.25 -19.61 -8.40
C GLN A 164 4.43 -20.63 -9.20
N GLN A 165 3.35 -20.21 -9.85
CA GLN A 165 2.51 -21.13 -10.64
C GLN A 165 3.27 -21.81 -11.79
N ARG A 166 4.21 -21.10 -12.42
CA ARG A 166 5.07 -21.66 -13.46
C ARG A 166 6.08 -22.65 -12.90
N PHE A 167 6.64 -22.35 -11.72
CA PHE A 167 7.55 -23.22 -11.00
C PHE A 167 6.84 -24.48 -10.50
N GLU A 168 5.68 -24.32 -9.87
CA GLU A 168 4.88 -25.45 -9.39
C GLU A 168 4.50 -26.39 -10.53
N ALA A 169 4.03 -25.88 -11.67
CA ALA A 169 3.71 -26.68 -12.83
C ALA A 169 4.91 -27.46 -13.38
N ARG A 170 6.13 -26.92 -13.26
CA ARG A 170 7.35 -27.55 -13.77
C ARG A 170 7.97 -28.55 -12.79
N PHE A 171 7.78 -28.37 -11.50
CA PHE A 171 8.45 -29.14 -10.45
C PHE A 171 7.49 -29.89 -9.52
N SER A 172 6.19 -29.89 -9.80
CA SER A 172 5.15 -30.52 -8.98
C SER A 172 5.34 -32.02 -8.76
N GLN A 173 6.09 -32.69 -9.65
CA GLN A 173 6.42 -34.11 -9.54
C GLN A 173 7.73 -34.40 -8.78
N ASN A 174 8.47 -33.37 -8.38
CA ASN A 174 9.70 -33.53 -7.63
C ASN A 174 9.41 -33.50 -6.13
N THR A 175 9.54 -34.66 -5.47
CA THR A 175 9.26 -34.82 -4.04
C THR A 175 10.09 -33.90 -3.17
N LEU A 176 11.37 -33.67 -3.50
CA LEU A 176 12.24 -32.75 -2.75
C LEU A 176 11.77 -31.32 -2.87
N PHE A 177 11.34 -30.88 -4.06
CA PHE A 177 10.80 -29.56 -4.28
C PHE A 177 9.50 -29.33 -3.51
N CYS A 178 8.61 -30.32 -3.47
CA CYS A 178 7.37 -30.25 -2.69
C CYS A 178 7.65 -30.18 -1.18
N LEU A 179 8.60 -30.95 -0.68
CA LEU A 179 9.02 -30.92 0.73
C LEU A 179 9.62 -29.55 1.10
N LEU A 180 10.52 -29.01 0.30
CA LEU A 180 11.11 -27.70 0.54
C LEU A 180 10.04 -26.59 0.47
N GLY A 181 9.10 -26.69 -0.48
CA GLY A 181 7.98 -25.78 -0.62
C GLY A 181 7.01 -25.80 0.58
N SER A 182 6.79 -26.96 1.21
CA SER A 182 5.96 -27.10 2.39
C SER A 182 6.68 -26.68 3.69
N LEU A 183 7.99 -26.83 3.77
CA LEU A 183 8.79 -26.42 4.93
C LEU A 183 9.01 -24.89 4.99
N TRP A 184 9.08 -24.23 3.85
CA TRP A 184 9.34 -22.79 3.77
C TRP A 184 8.38 -21.92 4.59
N PRO A 185 7.04 -22.10 4.53
CA PRO A 185 6.10 -21.29 5.34
C PRO A 185 6.31 -21.54 6.85
N VAL A 186 6.62 -22.77 7.25
CA VAL A 186 6.86 -23.13 8.66
C VAL A 186 8.12 -22.44 9.17
N LEU A 187 9.21 -22.52 8.42
CA LEU A 187 10.47 -21.84 8.78
C LEU A 187 10.31 -20.33 8.81
N GLY A 188 9.60 -19.75 7.83
CA GLY A 188 9.28 -18.32 7.80
C GLY A 188 8.46 -17.88 8.99
N PHE A 189 7.46 -18.66 9.39
CA PHE A 189 6.64 -18.41 10.57
C PHE A 189 7.48 -18.47 11.85
N LEU A 190 8.27 -19.53 12.04
CA LEU A 190 9.12 -19.69 13.23
C LEU A 190 10.15 -18.58 13.34
N LEU A 191 10.79 -18.19 12.23
CA LEU A 191 11.74 -17.08 12.18
C LEU A 191 11.06 -15.75 12.52
N SER A 192 9.90 -15.48 11.95
CA SER A 192 9.12 -14.27 12.24
C SER A 192 8.71 -14.22 13.70
N PHE A 193 8.26 -15.34 14.25
CA PHE A 193 7.88 -15.45 15.66
C PHE A 193 9.09 -15.21 16.57
N ALA A 194 10.24 -15.82 16.28
CA ALA A 194 11.47 -15.60 17.06
C ALA A 194 11.94 -14.15 17.01
N LEU A 195 11.85 -13.50 15.83
CA LEU A 195 12.19 -12.08 15.68
C LEU A 195 11.23 -11.16 16.43
N ILE A 196 9.93 -11.47 16.46
CA ILE A 196 8.94 -10.72 17.24
C ILE A 196 9.19 -10.92 18.74
N ALA A 197 9.40 -12.17 19.18
CA ALA A 197 9.64 -12.50 20.58
C ALA A 197 10.96 -11.91 21.13
N SER A 198 11.94 -11.65 20.26
CA SER A 198 13.23 -11.03 20.65
C SER A 198 13.19 -9.50 20.72
N ARG A 199 12.08 -8.87 20.32
CA ARG A 199 11.94 -7.40 20.35
C ARG A 199 11.20 -6.98 21.63
N GLU A 200 11.61 -5.84 22.18
CA GLU A 200 10.77 -5.13 23.15
C GLU A 200 9.42 -4.82 22.51
N THR A 201 8.35 -4.92 23.30
CA THR A 201 6.97 -4.72 22.81
C THR A 201 6.84 -3.36 22.13
N VAL A 202 6.75 -3.37 20.82
CA VAL A 202 6.38 -2.18 20.06
C VAL A 202 4.87 -2.02 20.21
N PRO A 203 4.37 -0.90 20.78
CA PRO A 203 2.95 -0.68 20.88
C PRO A 203 2.31 -0.77 19.48
N PHE A 204 1.21 -1.49 19.40
CA PHE A 204 0.48 -1.66 18.15
C PHE A 204 0.10 -0.29 17.60
N LEU A 205 0.34 -0.02 16.33
CA LEU A 205 0.22 1.32 15.74
C LEU A 205 -1.17 1.95 15.98
N TYR A 206 -2.21 1.14 16.09
CA TYR A 206 -3.59 1.56 16.38
C TYR A 206 -3.86 1.96 17.83
N PHE A 207 -2.96 1.67 18.77
CA PHE A 207 -3.12 2.08 20.18
C PHE A 207 -2.39 3.38 20.53
N GLN A 208 -1.83 4.07 19.54
CA GLN A 208 -1.22 5.39 19.72
C GLN A 208 -2.13 6.56 19.32
N PHE A 209 -3.43 6.26 19.12
CA PHE A 209 -4.47 7.26 18.80
C PHE A 209 -5.50 7.33 19.92
#